data_cb178a2de3ef6cf9c70a7273541a675a
#
_entry.id   cb178a2de3ef6cf9c70a7273541a675a
#
_cell.length_a   1.000
_cell.length_b   1.000
_cell.length_c   1.000
_cell.angle_alpha   90.00
_cell.angle_beta   90.00
_cell.angle_gamma   90.00
#
_symmetry.space_group_name_H-M   'P 1'
#
loop_
_entity.id
_entity.type
_entity.pdbx_description
1 polymer ?
#
loop_
_entity_poly.entity_id
_entity_poly.type
_entity_poly.pdbx_seq_one_letter_code
_entity_poly.pdbx_strand_id
1 'polypeptide(L)'
;MLKVNINGLDFKNPVIAASGTFGFGAEYNNFYDVGILGGISSKGLTLNEKAGNYGIRVFETPSGMMNSVGLQNPGIDKFIAEELPKMKKLGTNIIANVGGGCMEDYEIALDKLNGTDVDMI
;
A
#
# COMPACT_ATOMS: atom_id res chain seq x y z
N MET A 1 6.59 19.08 17.16
CA MET A 1 5.90 18.30 16.11
C MET A 1 6.98 17.77 15.17
N LEU A 2 7.03 16.45 14.93
CA LEU A 2 8.12 15.80 14.17
C LEU A 2 7.81 15.79 12.66
N LYS A 3 7.54 16.94 12.06
CA LYS A 3 7.35 17.05 10.61
C LYS A 3 8.65 16.71 9.88
N VAL A 4 8.54 15.97 8.79
CA VAL A 4 9.64 15.69 7.87
C VAL A 4 9.23 16.02 6.45
N ASN A 5 10.16 16.47 5.64
CA ASN A 5 9.96 16.69 4.21
C ASN A 5 10.78 15.67 3.44
N ILE A 6 10.15 14.95 2.50
CA ILE A 6 10.80 13.99 1.63
C ILE A 6 10.48 14.40 0.19
N ASN A 7 11.49 14.81 -0.54
CA ASN A 7 11.39 15.22 -1.94
C ASN A 7 10.25 16.24 -2.22
N GLY A 8 10.09 17.24 -1.33
CA GLY A 8 9.07 18.28 -1.46
C GLY A 8 7.71 17.92 -0.86
N LEU A 9 7.47 16.66 -0.48
CA LEU A 9 6.26 16.22 0.17
C LEU A 9 6.40 16.29 1.70
N ASP A 10 5.47 16.97 2.36
CA ASP A 10 5.44 17.11 3.81
C ASP A 10 4.70 15.93 4.47
N PHE A 11 5.38 15.28 5.41
CA PHE A 11 4.81 14.29 6.32
C PHE A 11 4.64 14.89 7.71
N LYS A 12 3.50 14.67 8.34
CA LYS A 12 3.22 15.18 9.70
C LYS A 12 4.17 14.63 10.78
N ASN A 13 4.74 13.44 10.52
CA ASN A 13 5.78 12.78 11.31
C ASN A 13 6.46 11.69 10.45
N PRO A 14 7.62 11.13 10.88
CA PRO A 14 8.37 10.14 10.11
C PRO A 14 7.81 8.70 10.18
N VAL A 15 6.67 8.47 10.84
CA VAL A 15 6.11 7.11 10.99
C VAL A 15 5.27 6.78 9.78
N ILE A 16 5.71 5.80 9.01
CA ILE A 16 5.03 5.29 7.82
C ILE A 16 4.70 3.81 8.05
N ALA A 17 3.43 3.45 7.91
CA ALA A 17 3.03 2.05 7.96
C ALA A 17 3.58 1.31 6.73
N ALA A 18 4.31 0.20 6.97
CA ALA A 18 4.99 -0.54 5.93
C ALA A 18 4.04 -1.36 5.08
N SER A 19 4.35 -1.46 3.78
CA SER A 19 3.65 -2.35 2.86
C SER A 19 3.71 -3.81 3.33
N GLY A 20 2.66 -4.56 3.03
CA GLY A 20 2.55 -5.98 3.33
C GLY A 20 2.06 -6.32 4.74
N THR A 21 2.07 -5.37 5.66
CA THR A 21 1.61 -5.56 7.05
C THR A 21 0.39 -4.74 7.42
N PHE A 22 0.00 -3.78 6.60
CA PHE A 22 -1.01 -2.78 6.92
C PHE A 22 -2.20 -2.73 5.92
N GLY A 23 -2.23 -3.65 4.95
CA GLY A 23 -3.26 -3.67 3.91
C GLY A 23 -3.36 -2.34 3.16
N PHE A 24 -4.57 -1.75 3.17
CA PHE A 24 -4.85 -0.39 2.69
C PHE A 24 -5.20 0.57 3.83
N GLY A 25 -5.05 0.15 5.09
CA GLY A 25 -5.22 0.98 6.28
C GLY A 25 -6.63 1.04 6.85
N ALA A 26 -7.66 0.76 6.06
CA ALA A 26 -9.05 0.89 6.48
C ALA A 26 -9.41 -0.02 7.68
N GLU A 27 -8.89 -1.25 7.69
CA GLU A 27 -9.15 -2.20 8.79
C GLU A 27 -8.58 -1.68 10.11
N TYR A 28 -7.41 -1.05 10.08
CA TYR A 28 -6.75 -0.50 11.28
C TYR A 28 -7.43 0.74 11.83
N ASN A 29 -8.17 1.48 10.99
CA ASN A 29 -8.91 2.65 11.43
C ASN A 29 -10.07 2.31 12.39
N ASN A 30 -10.44 1.04 12.51
CA ASN A 30 -11.38 0.56 13.53
C ASN A 30 -10.76 0.46 14.93
N PHE A 31 -9.45 0.46 15.06
CA PHE A 31 -8.73 0.33 16.33
C PHE A 31 -8.14 1.64 16.82
N TYR A 32 -7.72 2.51 15.92
CA TYR A 32 -7.19 3.84 16.24
C TYR A 32 -7.27 4.74 14.99
N ASP A 33 -7.21 6.04 15.19
CA ASP A 33 -7.16 7.02 14.10
C ASP A 33 -5.86 6.86 13.28
N VAL A 34 -5.95 6.21 12.14
CA VAL A 34 -4.82 6.01 11.22
C VAL A 34 -4.27 7.32 10.69
N GLY A 35 -5.09 8.37 10.69
CA GLY A 35 -4.67 9.72 10.30
C GLY A 35 -3.56 10.32 11.17
N ILE A 36 -3.23 9.73 12.32
CA ILE A 36 -2.06 10.16 13.13
C ILE A 36 -0.72 9.81 12.49
N LEU A 37 -0.66 8.82 11.58
CA LEU A 37 0.56 8.41 10.90
C LEU A 37 1.02 9.47 9.89
N GLY A 38 2.32 9.53 9.64
CA GLY A 38 2.89 10.34 8.57
C GLY A 38 2.49 9.84 7.18
N GLY A 39 2.37 8.54 7.01
CA GLY A 39 1.96 7.94 5.74
C GLY A 39 1.61 6.46 5.85
N ILE A 40 1.03 5.92 4.78
CA ILE A 40 0.76 4.50 4.57
C ILE A 40 1.37 4.08 3.25
N SER A 41 2.25 3.08 3.26
CA SER A 41 2.66 2.38 2.04
C SER A 41 1.60 1.32 1.72
N SER A 42 0.99 1.41 0.55
CA SER A 42 -0.06 0.49 0.13
C SER A 42 0.43 -0.95 0.06
N LYS A 43 -0.49 -1.90 -0.01
CA LYS A 43 -0.17 -3.24 -0.47
C LYS A 43 0.56 -3.17 -1.82
N GLY A 44 1.57 -4.04 -2.02
CA GLY A 44 2.26 -4.12 -3.31
C GLY A 44 1.27 -4.39 -4.43
N LEU A 45 1.24 -3.51 -5.42
CA LEU A 45 0.30 -3.51 -6.54
C LEU A 45 1.00 -4.00 -7.80
N THR A 46 0.38 -4.91 -8.51
CA THR A 46 0.81 -5.31 -9.87
C THR A 46 -0.11 -4.68 -10.90
N LEU A 47 0.33 -4.59 -12.16
CA LEU A 47 -0.49 -4.01 -13.24
C LEU A 47 -1.87 -4.66 -13.29
N ASN A 48 -1.90 -5.98 -13.28
CA ASN A 48 -3.12 -6.78 -13.25
C ASN A 48 -3.36 -7.36 -11.85
N GLU A 49 -4.59 -7.73 -11.53
CA GLU A 49 -4.95 -8.43 -10.31
C GLU A 49 -4.13 -9.72 -10.15
N LYS A 50 -3.70 -10.01 -8.92
CA LYS A 50 -2.98 -11.22 -8.58
C LYS A 50 -3.64 -11.92 -7.39
N ALA A 51 -4.14 -13.13 -7.60
CA ALA A 51 -4.83 -13.92 -6.57
C ALA A 51 -3.90 -14.43 -5.45
N GLY A 52 -2.57 -14.40 -5.69
CA GLY A 52 -1.59 -14.98 -4.79
C GLY A 52 -1.43 -16.49 -4.99
N ASN A 53 -0.71 -17.14 -4.08
CA ASN A 53 -0.43 -18.55 -4.13
C ASN A 53 -1.64 -19.39 -3.73
N TYR A 54 -1.74 -20.60 -4.24
CA TYR A 54 -2.75 -21.58 -3.86
C TYR A 54 -2.36 -22.33 -2.56
N GLY A 55 -3.37 -22.94 -1.92
CA GLY A 55 -3.20 -23.77 -0.73
C GLY A 55 -3.03 -22.97 0.57
N ILE A 56 -2.34 -23.57 1.53
CA ILE A 56 -2.07 -22.95 2.84
C ILE A 56 -0.98 -21.90 2.66
N ARG A 57 -1.32 -20.63 2.89
CA ARG A 57 -0.43 -19.49 2.66
C ARG A 57 0.10 -18.85 3.93
N VAL A 58 -0.44 -19.21 5.08
CA VAL A 58 -0.03 -18.74 6.40
C VAL A 58 0.06 -19.94 7.33
N PHE A 59 1.15 -20.03 8.08
CA PHE A 59 1.40 -21.11 9.01
C PHE A 59 2.01 -20.54 10.30
N GLU A 60 1.42 -20.86 11.44
CA GLU A 60 1.94 -20.49 12.75
C GLU A 60 3.12 -21.37 13.15
N THR A 61 4.10 -20.76 13.81
CA THR A 61 5.25 -21.45 14.41
C THR A 61 5.33 -21.09 15.90
N PRO A 62 6.08 -21.84 16.74
CA PRO A 62 6.17 -21.54 18.17
C PRO A 62 6.62 -20.12 18.52
N SER A 63 7.33 -19.44 17.61
CA SER A 63 7.92 -18.11 17.85
C SER A 63 7.48 -17.05 16.82
N GLY A 64 6.48 -17.36 15.98
CA GLY A 64 6.04 -16.42 14.95
C GLY A 64 5.16 -17.03 13.88
N MET A 65 5.24 -16.48 12.67
CA MET A 65 4.40 -16.87 11.55
C MET A 65 5.23 -16.94 10.28
N MET A 66 5.03 -17.97 9.48
CA MET A 66 5.54 -18.06 8.12
C MET A 66 4.41 -17.77 7.14
N ASN A 67 4.72 -17.10 6.04
CA ASN A 67 3.73 -16.90 4.98
C ASN A 67 4.33 -17.07 3.59
N SER A 68 3.45 -17.41 2.66
CA SER A 68 3.68 -17.47 1.22
C SER A 68 2.46 -16.94 0.48
N VAL A 69 2.05 -15.70 0.79
CA VAL A 69 0.82 -15.10 0.24
C VAL A 69 0.91 -14.92 -1.28
N GLY A 70 2.10 -14.66 -1.82
CA GLY A 70 2.31 -14.55 -3.26
C GLY A 70 1.84 -13.23 -3.85
N LEU A 71 2.02 -12.13 -3.11
CA LEU A 71 1.70 -10.76 -3.55
C LEU A 71 0.23 -10.61 -4.01
N GLN A 72 -0.71 -11.20 -3.28
CA GLN A 72 -2.13 -11.02 -3.56
C GLN A 72 -2.50 -9.54 -3.52
N ASN A 73 -3.09 -9.02 -4.60
CA ASN A 73 -3.48 -7.62 -4.70
C ASN A 73 -4.54 -7.43 -5.79
N PRO A 74 -5.31 -6.32 -5.76
CA PRO A 74 -6.41 -6.10 -6.70
C PRO A 74 -5.98 -5.61 -8.10
N GLY A 75 -4.69 -5.32 -8.31
CA GLY A 75 -4.20 -4.63 -9.50
C GLY A 75 -4.37 -3.11 -9.42
N ILE A 76 -3.66 -2.40 -10.31
CA ILE A 76 -3.63 -0.91 -10.33
C ILE A 76 -5.01 -0.31 -10.59
N ASP A 77 -5.75 -0.80 -11.56
CA ASP A 77 -7.03 -0.18 -11.95
C ASP A 77 -8.05 -0.23 -10.81
N LYS A 78 -8.17 -1.39 -10.17
CA LYS A 78 -9.09 -1.57 -9.05
C LYS A 78 -8.61 -0.83 -7.80
N PHE A 79 -7.30 -0.75 -7.57
CA PHE A 79 -6.74 0.10 -6.53
C PHE A 79 -7.16 1.56 -6.70
N ILE A 80 -6.99 2.12 -7.90
CA ILE A 80 -7.35 3.52 -8.20
C ILE A 80 -8.85 3.75 -8.00
N ALA A 81 -9.68 2.81 -8.49
CA ALA A 81 -11.13 2.96 -8.47
C ALA A 81 -11.76 2.76 -7.09
N GLU A 82 -11.25 1.82 -6.29
CA GLU A 82 -11.93 1.37 -5.07
C GLU A 82 -11.15 1.66 -3.78
N GLU A 83 -9.83 1.41 -3.76
CA GLU A 83 -9.05 1.48 -2.53
C GLU A 83 -8.47 2.88 -2.27
N LEU A 84 -7.92 3.52 -3.29
CA LEU A 84 -7.35 4.86 -3.16
C LEU A 84 -8.35 5.90 -2.60
N PRO A 85 -9.62 5.96 -3.06
CA PRO A 85 -10.60 6.87 -2.46
C PRO A 85 -10.90 6.59 -0.98
N LYS A 86 -10.80 5.35 -0.53
CA LYS A 86 -10.95 4.98 0.88
C LYS A 86 -9.73 5.41 1.69
N MET A 87 -8.52 5.16 1.16
CA MET A 87 -7.27 5.56 1.79
C MET A 87 -7.17 7.08 1.96
N LYS A 88 -7.59 7.87 0.97
CA LYS A 88 -7.59 9.35 1.05
C LYS A 88 -8.44 9.88 2.21
N LYS A 89 -9.51 9.17 2.57
CA LYS A 89 -10.36 9.55 3.73
C LYS A 89 -9.68 9.35 5.08
N LEU A 90 -8.58 8.60 5.13
CA LEU A 90 -7.81 8.38 6.36
C LEU A 90 -6.97 9.61 6.79
N GLY A 91 -6.80 10.60 5.91
CA GLY A 91 -6.15 11.86 6.26
C GLY A 91 -4.64 11.77 6.49
N THR A 92 -3.96 10.81 5.86
CA THR A 92 -2.51 10.67 5.88
C THR A 92 -1.95 10.52 4.46
N ASN A 93 -0.63 10.67 4.27
CA ASN A 93 -0.01 10.51 2.96
C ASN A 93 -0.09 9.06 2.48
N ILE A 94 -0.33 8.87 1.18
CA ILE A 94 -0.44 7.57 0.53
C ILE A 94 0.76 7.37 -0.38
N ILE A 95 1.50 6.29 -0.10
CA ILE A 95 2.64 5.85 -0.90
C ILE A 95 2.20 4.59 -1.65
N ALA A 96 2.08 4.68 -2.98
CA ALA A 96 1.75 3.52 -3.79
C ALA A 96 2.99 2.63 -3.96
N ASN A 97 2.91 1.37 -3.47
CA ASN A 97 3.97 0.39 -3.66
C ASN A 97 3.69 -0.43 -4.91
N VAL A 98 4.55 -0.31 -5.92
CA VAL A 98 4.36 -0.94 -7.24
C VAL A 98 5.34 -2.11 -7.42
N GLY A 99 4.82 -3.22 -7.94
CA GLY A 99 5.58 -4.38 -8.37
C GLY A 99 5.22 -4.79 -9.80
N GLY A 100 6.19 -5.32 -10.53
CA GLY A 100 5.99 -5.80 -11.91
C GLY A 100 6.81 -7.04 -12.20
N GLY A 101 6.43 -7.77 -13.23
CA GLY A 101 7.17 -8.92 -13.78
C GLY A 101 8.18 -8.54 -14.85
N CYS A 102 8.01 -7.38 -15.47
CA CYS A 102 8.89 -6.82 -16.50
C CYS A 102 8.88 -5.28 -16.43
N MET A 103 9.76 -4.62 -17.16
CA MET A 103 9.86 -3.15 -17.14
C MET A 103 8.58 -2.47 -17.63
N GLU A 104 7.95 -3.02 -18.65
CA GLU A 104 6.70 -2.50 -19.20
C GLU A 104 5.56 -2.44 -18.17
N ASP A 105 5.47 -3.43 -17.25
CA ASP A 105 4.49 -3.40 -16.17
C ASP A 105 4.67 -2.17 -15.28
N TYR A 106 5.92 -1.80 -14.96
CA TYR A 106 6.22 -0.60 -14.16
C TYR A 106 5.88 0.67 -14.91
N GLU A 107 6.25 0.79 -16.19
CA GLU A 107 5.98 1.97 -17.02
C GLU A 107 4.47 2.23 -17.10
N ILE A 108 3.68 1.21 -17.44
CA ILE A 108 2.22 1.33 -17.53
C ILE A 108 1.60 1.64 -16.15
N ALA A 109 2.08 0.99 -15.08
CA ALA A 109 1.57 1.22 -13.74
C ALA A 109 1.85 2.65 -13.26
N LEU A 110 3.05 3.17 -13.53
CA LEU A 110 3.44 4.54 -13.20
C LEU A 110 2.60 5.56 -13.98
N ASP A 111 2.40 5.34 -15.28
CA ASP A 111 1.57 6.22 -16.11
C ASP A 111 0.13 6.29 -15.58
N LYS A 112 -0.45 5.15 -15.19
CA LYS A 112 -1.79 5.10 -14.59
C LYS A 112 -1.88 5.83 -13.26
N LEU A 113 -0.87 5.71 -12.40
CA LEU A 113 -0.84 6.35 -11.09
C LEU A 113 -0.53 7.84 -11.16
N ASN A 114 0.21 8.28 -12.15
CA ASN A 114 0.72 9.66 -12.30
C ASN A 114 -0.36 10.73 -12.55
N GLY A 115 -1.61 10.38 -12.65
CA GLY A 115 -2.73 11.32 -12.73
C GLY A 115 -3.71 11.18 -11.57
N THR A 116 -3.32 10.45 -10.53
CA THR A 116 -4.18 10.13 -9.39
C THR A 116 -3.79 10.90 -8.13
N ASP A 117 -4.57 10.72 -7.06
CA ASP A 117 -4.35 11.37 -5.77
C ASP A 117 -3.33 10.65 -4.87
N VAL A 118 -2.48 9.76 -5.40
CA VAL A 118 -1.36 9.23 -4.62
C VAL A 118 -0.35 10.33 -4.35
N ASP A 119 0.22 10.34 -3.14
CA ASP A 119 1.14 11.39 -2.73
C ASP A 119 2.58 11.04 -3.12
N MET A 120 2.90 9.74 -3.25
CA MET A 120 4.21 9.23 -3.66
C MET A 120 4.08 7.82 -4.27
N ILE A 121 4.98 7.46 -5.17
CA ILE A 121 5.12 6.11 -5.73
C ILE A 121 6.51 5.57 -5.37
#